data_47906069fec58bd46468d10adad1a33b
#
_entry.id   47906069fec58bd46468d10adad1a33b
#
_cell.length_a   1.000
_cell.length_b   1.000
_cell.length_c   1.000
_cell.angle_alpha   90.00
_cell.angle_beta   90.00
_cell.angle_gamma   90.00
#
_symmetry.space_group_name_H-M   'P 1'
#
loop_
_entity.id
_entity.type
_entity.pdbx_description
1 polymer ?
#
loop_
_entity_poly.entity_id
_entity_poly.type
_entity_poly.pdbx_seq_one_letter_code
_entity_poly.pdbx_strand_id
1 'polypeptide(L)'
;MTQLEIPALSKARLKHYVKLHQKKFRDSEGFFLAEGLRTVRELLENIPDEEMLVALLVREGEPDGKRFFRTHQGKVFSIHERECSQLSGTSTPQGIFGVFRQLSHTKTLAAAGGGKPAKSFIVALDDVQDPGNVGTILRTAVWFGAEAMICSSGSADRYNSKAVRSCAGSIYGIRHYGVERLDLELQRLQKLGYSIVTSSLDG
;
A
#
# COMPACT_ATOMS: atom_id res chain seq x y z
N MET A 1 -35.35 -0.71 -17.69
CA MET A 1 -33.95 -1.00 -17.25
C MET A 1 -33.53 0.13 -16.34
N THR A 2 -33.49 -0.09 -15.03
CA THR A 2 -33.09 0.91 -14.05
C THR A 2 -31.63 1.32 -14.35
N GLN A 3 -31.42 2.59 -14.65
CA GLN A 3 -30.09 3.15 -14.87
C GLN A 3 -29.31 2.95 -13.56
N LEU A 4 -28.25 2.13 -13.60
CA LEU A 4 -27.32 1.94 -12.48
C LEU A 4 -26.58 3.27 -12.27
N GLU A 5 -27.08 4.08 -11.34
CA GLU A 5 -26.51 5.38 -11.01
C GLU A 5 -25.51 5.21 -9.86
N ILE A 6 -24.25 5.55 -10.13
CA ILE A 6 -23.18 5.51 -9.11
C ILE A 6 -23.38 6.72 -8.20
N PRO A 7 -23.54 6.54 -6.88
CA PRO A 7 -23.77 7.65 -5.96
C PRO A 7 -22.55 8.58 -5.93
N ALA A 8 -22.78 9.89 -5.85
CA ALA A 8 -21.74 10.89 -5.73
C ALA A 8 -21.00 10.78 -4.37
N LEU A 9 -19.69 11.02 -4.38
CA LEU A 9 -18.90 11.11 -3.16
C LEU A 9 -19.29 12.38 -2.38
N SER A 10 -19.52 12.26 -1.07
CA SER A 10 -19.78 13.45 -0.26
C SER A 10 -18.53 14.31 -0.10
N LYS A 11 -18.71 15.64 -0.03
CA LYS A 11 -17.61 16.60 0.19
C LYS A 11 -16.81 16.31 1.46
N ALA A 12 -17.45 15.82 2.52
CA ALA A 12 -16.78 15.46 3.76
C ALA A 12 -15.82 14.28 3.55
N ARG A 13 -16.25 13.23 2.85
CA ARG A 13 -15.40 12.08 2.52
C ARG A 13 -14.26 12.46 1.56
N LEU A 14 -14.52 13.29 0.56
CA LEU A 14 -13.50 13.80 -0.33
C LEU A 14 -12.38 14.50 0.46
N LYS A 15 -12.76 15.48 1.31
CA LYS A 15 -11.82 16.21 2.15
C LYS A 15 -11.03 15.30 3.08
N HIS A 16 -11.65 14.23 3.55
CA HIS A 16 -10.99 13.21 4.36
C HIS A 16 -9.95 12.43 3.54
N TYR A 17 -10.29 11.93 2.36
CA TYR A 17 -9.40 11.15 1.52
C TYR A 17 -8.22 11.95 0.94
N VAL A 18 -8.41 13.22 0.63
CA VAL A 18 -7.33 14.12 0.22
C VAL A 18 -6.22 14.22 1.29
N LYS A 19 -6.55 14.15 2.58
CA LYS A 19 -5.55 14.17 3.67
C LYS A 19 -4.63 12.96 3.65
N LEU A 20 -5.01 11.84 3.02
CA LEU A 20 -4.20 10.63 2.93
C LEU A 20 -2.91 10.82 2.10
N HIS A 21 -2.72 11.94 1.42
CA HIS A 21 -1.42 12.33 0.87
C HIS A 21 -0.36 12.51 1.96
N GLN A 22 -0.75 12.89 3.17
CA GLN A 22 0.16 13.09 4.29
C GLN A 22 0.27 11.83 5.16
N LYS A 23 1.52 11.40 5.43
CA LYS A 23 1.82 10.21 6.23
C LYS A 23 1.08 10.20 7.57
N LYS A 24 1.06 11.33 8.30
CA LYS A 24 0.39 11.42 9.61
C LYS A 24 -1.09 11.02 9.59
N PHE A 25 -1.80 11.34 8.48
CA PHE A 25 -3.21 10.95 8.35
C PHE A 25 -3.35 9.49 7.92
N ARG A 26 -2.45 8.99 7.08
CA ARG A 26 -2.43 7.55 6.76
C ARG A 26 -2.21 6.71 8.01
N ASP A 27 -1.28 7.11 8.87
CA ASP A 27 -0.95 6.39 10.11
C ASP A 27 -2.09 6.47 11.13
N SER A 28 -2.76 7.64 11.26
CA SER A 28 -3.86 7.81 12.23
C SER A 28 -5.14 7.12 11.80
N GLU A 29 -5.43 7.08 10.49
CA GLU A 29 -6.66 6.50 9.94
C GLU A 29 -6.50 5.02 9.57
N GLY A 30 -5.27 4.57 9.37
CA GLY A 30 -4.99 3.22 8.89
C GLY A 30 -5.39 3.01 7.42
N PHE A 31 -5.46 4.09 6.62
CA PHE A 31 -5.83 4.03 5.20
C PHE A 31 -4.73 4.58 4.31
N PHE A 32 -4.78 4.22 3.02
CA PHE A 32 -3.97 4.83 1.99
C PHE A 32 -4.75 4.99 0.69
N LEU A 33 -4.25 5.86 -0.18
CA LEU A 33 -4.85 6.17 -1.48
C LEU A 33 -4.00 5.54 -2.58
N ALA A 34 -4.66 4.82 -3.48
CA ALA A 34 -4.10 4.31 -4.72
C ALA A 34 -4.73 5.03 -5.92
N GLU A 35 -3.95 5.34 -6.93
CA GLU A 35 -4.39 6.03 -8.14
C GLU A 35 -4.08 5.21 -9.39
N GLY A 36 -5.03 5.21 -10.31
CA GLY A 36 -4.93 4.58 -11.61
C GLY A 36 -5.56 3.20 -11.70
N LEU A 37 -6.19 2.93 -12.85
CA LEU A 37 -6.93 1.71 -13.11
C LEU A 37 -6.10 0.45 -12.84
N ARG A 38 -4.86 0.43 -13.35
CA ARG A 38 -3.97 -0.72 -13.20
C ARG A 38 -3.64 -0.97 -11.73
N THR A 39 -3.17 0.06 -11.03
CA THR A 39 -2.80 -0.05 -9.60
C THR A 39 -3.99 -0.50 -8.74
N VAL A 40 -5.17 0.08 -8.99
CA VAL A 40 -6.39 -0.27 -8.24
C VAL A 40 -6.80 -1.71 -8.51
N ARG A 41 -6.74 -2.18 -9.76
CA ARG A 41 -7.03 -3.58 -10.11
C ARG A 41 -6.06 -4.56 -9.45
N GLU A 42 -4.76 -4.30 -9.57
CA GLU A 42 -3.72 -5.12 -8.96
C GLU A 42 -3.89 -5.21 -7.43
N LEU A 43 -4.30 -4.13 -6.78
CA LEU A 43 -4.61 -4.15 -5.35
C LEU A 43 -5.85 -4.99 -5.04
N LEU A 44 -6.95 -4.81 -5.80
CA LEU A 44 -8.19 -5.57 -5.61
C LEU A 44 -7.99 -7.08 -5.79
N GLU A 45 -7.08 -7.50 -6.67
CA GLU A 45 -6.74 -8.90 -6.90
C GLU A 45 -5.90 -9.50 -5.76
N ASN A 46 -5.25 -8.67 -4.95
CA ASN A 46 -4.31 -9.09 -3.91
C ASN A 46 -4.76 -8.74 -2.47
N ILE A 47 -5.92 -8.11 -2.28
CA ILE A 47 -6.45 -7.86 -0.91
C ILE A 47 -6.75 -9.19 -0.22
N PRO A 48 -6.39 -9.35 1.08
CA PRO A 48 -6.67 -10.58 1.83
C PRO A 48 -8.16 -10.81 2.09
N ASP A 49 -8.94 -9.74 2.17
CA ASP A 49 -10.39 -9.76 2.33
C ASP A 49 -11.04 -8.47 1.76
N GLU A 50 -12.36 -8.51 1.56
CA GLU A 50 -13.10 -7.38 0.99
C GLU A 50 -13.18 -6.15 1.92
N GLU A 51 -12.90 -6.30 3.21
CA GLU A 51 -12.89 -5.18 4.17
C GLU A 51 -11.68 -4.27 3.98
N MET A 52 -10.63 -4.78 3.32
CA MET A 52 -9.47 -3.96 2.95
C MET A 52 -9.83 -2.84 1.98
N LEU A 53 -10.84 -3.03 1.14
CA LEU A 53 -11.37 -1.97 0.30
C LEU A 53 -12.36 -1.10 1.10
N VAL A 54 -12.04 0.18 1.23
CA VAL A 54 -12.89 1.19 1.89
C VAL A 54 -13.77 1.92 0.88
N ALA A 55 -13.21 2.35 -0.24
CA ALA A 55 -13.95 3.03 -1.31
C ALA A 55 -13.21 2.94 -2.66
N LEU A 56 -13.99 2.91 -3.73
CA LEU A 56 -13.55 3.15 -5.10
C LEU A 56 -14.17 4.49 -5.56
N LEU A 57 -13.33 5.37 -6.07
CA LEU A 57 -13.74 6.68 -6.57
C LEU A 57 -13.48 6.71 -8.07
N VAL A 58 -14.52 6.99 -8.82
CA VAL A 58 -14.48 6.88 -10.27
C VAL A 58 -14.97 8.19 -10.87
N ARG A 59 -14.18 8.76 -11.77
CA ARG A 59 -14.57 9.96 -12.50
C ARG A 59 -15.86 9.71 -13.27
N GLU A 60 -16.75 10.70 -13.29
CA GLU A 60 -17.97 10.65 -14.09
C GLU A 60 -17.63 10.36 -15.57
N GLY A 61 -18.36 9.41 -16.15
CA GLY A 61 -18.14 8.97 -17.52
C GLY A 61 -17.01 7.96 -17.72
N GLU A 62 -16.29 7.57 -16.66
CA GLU A 62 -15.23 6.57 -16.77
C GLU A 62 -15.81 5.19 -17.12
N PRO A 63 -15.33 4.53 -18.20
CA PRO A 63 -15.89 3.27 -18.68
C PRO A 63 -15.90 2.13 -17.65
N ASP A 64 -14.85 2.05 -16.83
CA ASP A 64 -14.71 1.01 -15.80
C ASP A 64 -15.61 1.22 -14.58
N GLY A 65 -16.21 2.40 -14.41
CA GLY A 65 -17.05 2.75 -13.26
C GLY A 65 -18.24 1.81 -13.07
N LYS A 66 -18.94 1.48 -14.15
CA LYS A 66 -20.10 0.56 -14.11
C LYS A 66 -19.68 -0.86 -13.74
N ARG A 67 -18.50 -1.31 -14.18
CA ARG A 67 -17.94 -2.63 -13.84
C ARG A 67 -17.62 -2.68 -12.34
N PHE A 68 -16.90 -1.69 -11.82
CA PHE A 68 -16.60 -1.60 -10.40
C PHE A 68 -17.87 -1.53 -9.54
N PHE A 69 -18.88 -0.76 -9.96
CA PHE A 69 -20.12 -0.65 -9.23
C PHE A 69 -20.88 -1.98 -9.12
N ARG A 70 -20.83 -2.82 -10.14
CA ARG A 70 -21.46 -4.15 -10.12
C ARG A 70 -20.77 -5.11 -9.18
N THR A 71 -19.45 -5.05 -9.09
CA THR A 71 -18.62 -5.98 -8.30
C THR A 71 -18.41 -5.54 -6.85
N HIS A 72 -18.48 -4.22 -6.58
CA HIS A 72 -18.18 -3.66 -5.25
C HIS A 72 -19.30 -2.73 -4.79
N GLN A 73 -20.54 -3.25 -4.74
CA GLN A 73 -21.71 -2.47 -4.35
C GLN A 73 -21.54 -1.82 -2.98
N GLY A 74 -21.97 -0.58 -2.86
CA GLY A 74 -21.88 0.22 -1.63
C GLY A 74 -20.50 0.85 -1.36
N LYS A 75 -19.46 0.48 -2.12
CA LYS A 75 -18.10 1.03 -1.98
C LYS A 75 -17.67 1.92 -3.15
N VAL A 76 -18.46 2.02 -4.22
CA VAL A 76 -18.13 2.82 -5.42
C VAL A 76 -18.87 4.14 -5.42
N PHE A 77 -18.15 5.23 -5.69
CA PHE A 77 -18.65 6.59 -5.70
C PHE A 77 -18.17 7.33 -6.95
N SER A 78 -19.04 8.15 -7.55
CA SER A 78 -18.64 9.05 -8.64
C SER A 78 -18.00 10.32 -8.09
N ILE A 79 -17.03 10.86 -8.83
CA ILE A 79 -16.34 12.11 -8.56
C ILE A 79 -16.23 12.94 -9.84
N HIS A 80 -16.28 14.26 -9.69
CA HIS A 80 -16.07 15.18 -10.79
C HIS A 80 -14.59 15.38 -11.15
N GLU A 81 -14.28 15.90 -12.34
CA GLU A 81 -12.91 16.19 -12.80
C GLU A 81 -12.11 17.04 -11.79
N ARG A 82 -12.75 18.08 -11.21
CA ARG A 82 -12.09 18.92 -10.20
C ARG A 82 -11.71 18.18 -8.92
N GLU A 83 -12.48 17.16 -8.55
CA GLU A 83 -12.23 16.31 -7.38
C GLU A 83 -11.10 15.31 -7.67
N CYS A 84 -11.01 14.81 -8.91
CA CYS A 84 -9.86 14.01 -9.35
C CYS A 84 -8.54 14.77 -9.15
N SER A 85 -8.50 16.04 -9.55
CA SER A 85 -7.30 16.86 -9.37
C SER A 85 -6.89 17.07 -7.92
N GLN A 86 -7.84 17.04 -6.97
CA GLN A 86 -7.55 17.12 -5.53
C GLN A 86 -7.03 15.80 -4.96
N LEU A 87 -7.51 14.68 -5.51
CA LEU A 87 -7.14 13.33 -5.09
C LEU A 87 -5.85 12.82 -5.76
N SER A 88 -5.47 13.42 -6.88
CA SER A 88 -4.31 12.96 -7.63
C SER A 88 -3.00 13.44 -7.01
N GLY A 89 -2.02 12.55 -7.00
CA GLY A 89 -0.61 12.88 -6.74
C GLY A 89 0.18 13.19 -8.02
N THR A 90 -0.51 13.31 -9.17
CA THR A 90 0.11 13.55 -10.48
C THR A 90 -0.53 14.75 -11.18
N SER A 91 0.17 15.33 -12.16
CA SER A 91 -0.35 16.44 -12.97
C SER A 91 -1.49 16.02 -13.91
N THR A 92 -1.62 14.74 -14.19
CA THR A 92 -2.64 14.19 -15.11
C THR A 92 -3.39 13.06 -14.39
N PRO A 93 -4.51 13.38 -13.70
CA PRO A 93 -5.31 12.39 -12.99
C PRO A 93 -5.85 11.30 -13.91
N GLN A 94 -5.75 10.04 -13.48
CA GLN A 94 -6.26 8.90 -14.26
C GLN A 94 -7.76 8.64 -14.05
N GLY A 95 -8.43 9.39 -13.17
CA GLY A 95 -9.87 9.30 -12.96
C GLY A 95 -10.38 8.08 -12.17
N ILE A 96 -9.49 7.22 -11.72
CA ILE A 96 -9.82 6.07 -10.87
C ILE A 96 -8.92 6.07 -9.64
N PHE A 97 -9.54 5.99 -8.46
CA PHE A 97 -8.84 5.95 -7.18
C PHE A 97 -9.43 4.85 -6.29
N GLY A 98 -8.59 4.23 -5.48
CA GLY A 98 -9.00 3.31 -4.44
C GLY A 98 -8.51 3.77 -3.08
N VAL A 99 -9.39 3.71 -2.09
CA VAL A 99 -9.03 3.89 -0.68
C VAL A 99 -9.00 2.52 -0.04
N PHE A 100 -7.86 2.16 0.52
CA PHE A 100 -7.61 0.84 1.07
C PHE A 100 -7.13 0.93 2.52
N ARG A 101 -7.40 -0.11 3.31
CA ARG A 101 -6.83 -0.24 4.67
C ARG A 101 -5.36 -0.63 4.60
N GLN A 102 -4.57 -0.08 5.51
CA GLN A 102 -3.22 -0.56 5.76
C GLN A 102 -3.27 -1.91 6.46
N LEU A 103 -2.24 -2.75 6.25
CA LEU A 103 -2.04 -3.92 7.10
C LEU A 103 -1.71 -3.47 8.53
N SER A 104 -2.29 -4.15 9.51
CA SER A 104 -1.98 -3.90 10.92
C SER A 104 -0.49 -4.10 11.17
N HIS A 105 0.16 -3.09 11.75
CA HIS A 105 1.57 -3.17 12.09
C HIS A 105 1.77 -3.97 13.37
N THR A 106 2.33 -5.16 13.28
CA THR A 106 3.00 -5.78 14.43
C THR A 106 4.33 -5.06 14.65
N LYS A 107 4.63 -4.68 15.89
CA LYS A 107 5.79 -3.83 16.21
C LYS A 107 7.15 -4.49 15.97
N THR A 108 7.23 -5.81 15.93
CA THR A 108 8.46 -6.56 15.66
C THR A 108 8.18 -7.92 15.04
N LEU A 109 9.09 -8.41 14.20
CA LEU A 109 9.00 -9.76 13.64
C LEU A 109 9.12 -10.83 14.74
N ALA A 110 9.99 -10.59 15.73
CA ALA A 110 10.18 -11.48 16.87
C ALA A 110 8.91 -11.62 17.73
N ALA A 111 8.07 -10.58 17.81
CA ALA A 111 6.78 -10.62 18.52
C ALA A 111 5.72 -11.45 17.78
N ALA A 112 5.91 -11.78 16.51
CA ALA A 112 5.01 -12.63 15.75
C ALA A 112 5.13 -14.14 16.05
N GLY A 113 5.95 -14.54 17.03
CA GLY A 113 5.90 -15.86 17.65
C GLY A 113 6.42 -17.03 16.81
N GLY A 114 7.12 -16.78 15.71
CA GLY A 114 7.62 -17.85 14.85
C GLY A 114 9.13 -18.08 15.00
N GLY A 115 9.54 -19.27 15.34
CA GLY A 115 10.91 -19.72 15.08
C GLY A 115 11.19 -19.62 13.58
N LYS A 116 12.49 -19.51 13.20
CA LYS A 116 12.90 -19.44 11.79
C LYS A 116 12.29 -20.60 10.97
N PRO A 117 11.42 -20.36 9.99
CA PRO A 117 11.01 -21.40 9.06
C PRO A 117 12.23 -21.95 8.31
N ALA A 118 12.22 -23.24 7.96
CA ALA A 118 13.36 -23.92 7.34
C ALA A 118 13.88 -23.24 6.05
N LYS A 119 13.05 -22.48 5.36
CA LYS A 119 13.39 -21.70 4.15
C LYS A 119 12.66 -20.36 4.19
N SER A 120 13.18 -19.39 4.91
CA SER A 120 12.62 -18.04 4.86
C SER A 120 13.72 -17.01 4.71
N PHE A 121 13.45 -15.95 3.99
CA PHE A 121 14.29 -14.77 3.97
C PHE A 121 13.47 -13.52 4.21
N ILE A 122 14.13 -12.51 4.73
CA ILE A 122 13.55 -11.23 5.11
C ILE A 122 14.37 -10.16 4.38
N VAL A 123 13.68 -9.18 3.83
CA VAL A 123 14.31 -8.02 3.22
C VAL A 123 14.36 -6.89 4.24
N ALA A 124 15.54 -6.34 4.52
CA ALA A 124 15.71 -5.18 5.38
C ALA A 124 16.13 -3.97 4.54
N LEU A 125 15.44 -2.86 4.70
CA LEU A 125 15.72 -1.59 4.04
C LEU A 125 16.28 -0.61 5.08
N ASP A 126 17.52 -0.20 4.87
CA ASP A 126 18.17 0.82 5.69
C ASP A 126 18.27 2.13 4.92
N ASP A 127 17.57 3.13 5.38
CA ASP A 127 17.56 4.50 4.85
C ASP A 127 17.27 4.59 3.33
N VAL A 128 16.40 3.73 2.81
CA VAL A 128 15.97 3.77 1.40
C VAL A 128 14.93 4.89 1.23
N GLN A 129 15.38 6.07 0.85
CA GLN A 129 14.58 7.31 0.87
C GLN A 129 13.65 7.47 -0.32
N ASP A 130 13.93 6.86 -1.49
CA ASP A 130 13.03 6.97 -2.65
C ASP A 130 11.86 6.00 -2.53
N PRO A 131 10.59 6.50 -2.51
CA PRO A 131 9.41 5.63 -2.40
C PRO A 131 9.25 4.67 -3.58
N GLY A 132 9.75 5.05 -4.77
CA GLY A 132 9.73 4.17 -5.94
C GLY A 132 10.62 2.95 -5.75
N ASN A 133 11.81 3.15 -5.15
CA ASN A 133 12.72 2.05 -4.81
C ASN A 133 12.09 1.15 -3.74
N VAL A 134 11.51 1.71 -2.68
CA VAL A 134 10.79 0.93 -1.66
C VAL A 134 9.72 0.04 -2.31
N GLY A 135 8.89 0.60 -3.18
CA GLY A 135 7.84 -0.16 -3.87
C GLY A 135 8.40 -1.24 -4.82
N THR A 136 9.46 -0.94 -5.55
CA THR A 136 10.11 -1.89 -6.46
C THR A 136 10.75 -3.05 -5.70
N ILE A 137 11.45 -2.75 -4.60
CA ILE A 137 12.06 -3.79 -3.75
C ILE A 137 10.95 -4.65 -3.11
N LEU A 138 9.86 -4.03 -2.63
CA LEU A 138 8.72 -4.75 -2.08
C LEU A 138 8.13 -5.74 -3.10
N ARG A 139 7.88 -5.28 -4.32
CA ARG A 139 7.38 -6.13 -5.40
C ARG A 139 8.32 -7.31 -5.67
N THR A 140 9.61 -7.05 -5.74
CA THR A 140 10.64 -8.06 -5.96
C THR A 140 10.71 -9.05 -4.80
N ALA A 141 10.66 -8.55 -3.56
CA ALA A 141 10.65 -9.38 -2.35
C ALA A 141 9.47 -10.37 -2.35
N VAL A 142 8.27 -9.89 -2.68
CA VAL A 142 7.07 -10.73 -2.80
C VAL A 142 7.24 -11.78 -3.91
N TRP A 143 7.75 -11.38 -5.07
CA TRP A 143 7.97 -12.29 -6.20
C TRP A 143 8.91 -13.45 -5.85
N PHE A 144 9.95 -13.17 -5.06
CA PHE A 144 10.89 -14.20 -4.59
C PHE A 144 10.46 -14.90 -3.30
N GLY A 145 9.27 -14.62 -2.78
CA GLY A 145 8.71 -15.29 -1.60
C GLY A 145 9.33 -14.86 -0.29
N ALA A 146 9.76 -13.61 -0.16
CA ALA A 146 10.19 -13.06 1.12
C ALA A 146 9.05 -13.13 2.14
N GLU A 147 9.39 -13.50 3.37
CA GLU A 147 8.42 -13.62 4.46
C GLU A 147 8.00 -12.26 5.01
N ALA A 148 8.95 -11.35 5.07
CA ALA A 148 8.75 -10.02 5.62
C ALA A 148 9.66 -8.98 5.00
N MET A 149 9.26 -7.72 5.13
CA MET A 149 10.08 -6.55 4.84
C MET A 149 10.17 -5.68 6.10
N ILE A 150 11.39 -5.35 6.50
CA ILE A 150 11.68 -4.47 7.63
C ILE A 150 12.24 -3.17 7.07
N CYS A 151 11.71 -2.03 7.50
CA CYS A 151 12.19 -0.71 7.08
C CYS A 151 12.66 0.09 8.29
N SER A 152 13.87 0.66 8.22
CA SER A 152 14.32 1.64 9.19
C SER A 152 13.47 2.91 9.13
N SER A 153 13.48 3.72 10.18
CA SER A 153 12.72 4.97 10.28
C SER A 153 13.08 6.00 9.20
N GLY A 154 14.30 5.94 8.65
CA GLY A 154 14.76 6.79 7.55
C GLY A 154 14.27 6.33 6.17
N SER A 155 13.73 5.13 6.06
CA SER A 155 13.20 4.64 4.79
C SER A 155 11.85 5.28 4.45
N ALA A 156 11.60 5.46 3.15
CA ALA A 156 10.35 6.05 2.68
C ALA A 156 9.13 5.20 3.04
N ASP A 157 8.00 5.88 3.23
CA ASP A 157 6.74 5.22 3.56
C ASP A 157 6.23 4.38 2.38
N ARG A 158 6.03 3.10 2.61
CA ARG A 158 5.50 2.13 1.63
C ARG A 158 4.08 2.46 1.15
N TYR A 159 3.32 3.20 1.94
CA TYR A 159 1.97 3.66 1.58
C TYR A 159 1.98 5.05 0.91
N ASN A 160 3.15 5.62 0.63
CA ASN A 160 3.27 6.77 -0.27
C ASN A 160 2.75 6.39 -1.66
N SER A 161 2.05 7.30 -2.33
CA SER A 161 1.43 7.04 -3.64
C SER A 161 2.42 6.55 -4.72
N LYS A 162 3.68 7.00 -4.69
CA LYS A 162 4.73 6.52 -5.59
C LYS A 162 5.14 5.08 -5.28
N ALA A 163 5.28 4.72 -3.99
CA ALA A 163 5.56 3.36 -3.56
C ALA A 163 4.42 2.41 -3.90
N VAL A 164 3.17 2.81 -3.65
CA VAL A 164 1.97 2.03 -3.98
C VAL A 164 1.88 1.74 -5.48
N ARG A 165 2.19 2.70 -6.34
CA ARG A 165 2.25 2.47 -7.80
C ARG A 165 3.37 1.51 -8.17
N SER A 166 4.57 1.67 -7.59
CA SER A 166 5.75 0.87 -7.93
C SER A 166 5.66 -0.57 -7.45
N CYS A 167 4.89 -0.84 -6.37
CA CYS A 167 4.76 -2.20 -5.84
C CYS A 167 3.79 -3.08 -6.65
N ALA A 168 3.05 -2.53 -7.62
CA ALA A 168 2.18 -3.30 -8.53
C ALA A 168 1.27 -4.29 -7.76
N GLY A 169 0.50 -3.80 -6.78
CA GLY A 169 -0.44 -4.60 -5.99
C GLY A 169 0.18 -5.49 -4.90
N SER A 170 1.51 -5.62 -4.87
CA SER A 170 2.20 -6.56 -3.96
C SER A 170 2.19 -6.14 -2.48
N ILE A 171 1.64 -4.97 -2.16
CA ILE A 171 1.68 -4.41 -0.79
C ILE A 171 1.04 -5.32 0.26
N TYR A 172 0.10 -6.17 -0.13
CA TYR A 172 -0.57 -7.14 0.74
C TYR A 172 0.10 -8.51 0.76
N GLY A 173 1.05 -8.75 -0.14
CA GLY A 173 1.69 -10.04 -0.31
C GLY A 173 2.82 -10.35 0.68
N ILE A 174 3.16 -9.43 1.60
CA ILE A 174 4.28 -9.56 2.52
C ILE A 174 3.98 -8.86 3.85
N ARG A 175 4.50 -9.38 4.95
CA ARG A 175 4.42 -8.71 6.26
C ARG A 175 5.39 -7.52 6.31
N HIS A 176 4.95 -6.40 6.88
CA HIS A 176 5.74 -5.18 6.95
C HIS A 176 6.02 -4.77 8.39
N TYR A 177 7.26 -4.38 8.66
CA TYR A 177 7.69 -3.88 9.96
C TYR A 177 8.45 -2.57 9.80
N GLY A 178 8.03 -1.53 10.52
CA GLY A 178 8.80 -0.30 10.68
C GLY A 178 9.53 -0.33 12.02
N VAL A 179 10.83 -0.09 12.01
CA VAL A 179 11.67 -0.14 13.22
C VAL A 179 12.49 1.14 13.37
N GLU A 180 12.64 1.61 14.60
CA GLU A 180 13.49 2.77 14.91
C GLU A 180 14.99 2.39 14.89
N ARG A 181 15.30 1.20 15.36
CA ARG A 181 16.67 0.67 15.49
C ARG A 181 16.79 -0.62 14.71
N LEU A 182 17.10 -0.50 13.41
CA LEU A 182 17.27 -1.65 12.52
C LEU A 182 18.41 -2.57 12.98
N ASP A 183 19.49 -1.99 13.48
CA ASP A 183 20.63 -2.72 14.03
C ASP A 183 20.23 -3.69 15.16
N LEU A 184 19.38 -3.25 16.07
CA LEU A 184 18.89 -4.11 17.16
C LEU A 184 17.96 -5.21 16.65
N GLU A 185 17.14 -4.93 15.64
CA GLU A 185 16.26 -5.95 15.05
C GLU A 185 17.06 -7.00 14.28
N LEU A 186 18.09 -6.59 13.54
CA LEU A 186 19.00 -7.51 12.86
C LEU A 186 19.76 -8.41 13.86
N GLN A 187 20.24 -7.87 14.99
CA GLN A 187 20.83 -8.67 16.07
C GLN A 187 19.86 -9.70 16.65
N ARG A 188 18.58 -9.34 16.79
CA ARG A 188 17.54 -10.30 17.24
C ARG A 188 17.34 -11.42 16.23
N LEU A 189 17.28 -11.08 14.94
CA LEU A 189 17.17 -12.06 13.87
C LEU A 189 18.39 -13.01 13.84
N GLN A 190 19.59 -12.50 14.05
CA GLN A 190 20.80 -13.36 14.18
C GLN A 190 20.67 -14.34 15.34
N LYS A 191 20.17 -13.92 16.51
CA LYS A 191 19.92 -14.80 17.65
C LYS A 191 18.86 -15.88 17.35
N LEU A 192 17.94 -15.61 16.42
CA LEU A 192 16.95 -16.57 15.92
C LEU A 192 17.50 -17.47 14.79
N GLY A 193 18.80 -17.35 14.46
CA GLY A 193 19.48 -18.18 13.47
C GLY A 193 19.43 -17.68 12.04
N TYR A 194 19.06 -16.41 11.79
CA TYR A 194 19.18 -15.79 10.47
C TYR A 194 20.64 -15.37 10.22
N SER A 195 21.10 -15.58 9.01
CA SER A 195 22.35 -14.99 8.52
C SER A 195 22.04 -13.62 7.92
N ILE A 196 22.83 -12.61 8.23
CA ILE A 196 22.70 -11.29 7.66
C ILE A 196 23.61 -11.19 6.44
N VAL A 197 23.02 -10.82 5.30
CA VAL A 197 23.74 -10.54 4.07
C VAL A 197 23.48 -9.07 3.72
N THR A 198 24.51 -8.32 3.49
CA THR A 198 24.42 -6.90 3.12
C THR A 198 24.88 -6.70 1.69
N SER A 199 24.30 -5.72 1.01
CA SER A 199 24.80 -5.20 -0.26
C SER A 199 25.26 -3.76 -0.04
N SER A 200 26.51 -3.46 -0.38
CA SER A 200 27.05 -2.11 -0.34
C SER A 200 27.86 -1.83 -1.61
N LEU A 201 28.16 -0.55 -1.85
CA LEU A 201 29.00 -0.15 -2.99
C LEU A 201 30.47 -0.56 -2.82
N ASP A 202 30.89 -0.76 -1.56
CA ASP A 202 32.27 -1.13 -1.18
C ASP A 202 32.40 -2.64 -0.92
N GLY A 203 31.42 -3.44 -1.36
CA GLY A 203 31.13 -4.84 -1.05
C GLY A 203 32.14 -5.90 -1.41
#